data_e3999328c9ed32c3838f7238512bf05d
#
_entry.id   e3999328c9ed32c3838f7238512bf05d
#
_cell.length_a   1.000
_cell.length_b   1.000
_cell.length_c   1.000
_cell.angle_alpha   90.00
_cell.angle_beta   90.00
_cell.angle_gamma   90.00
#
_symmetry.space_group_name_H-M   'P 1'
#
loop_
_entity.id
_entity.type
_entity.pdbx_description
1 polymer ?
#
loop_
_entity_poly.entity_id
_entity_poly.type
_entity_poly.pdbx_seq_one_letter_code
_entity_poly.pdbx_strand_id
1 'polypeptide(L)'
;MYFLYLDDSGSVLNTTEHHFVLGGVCVHDSKVYYLRKYLDEYAQELSPESPDTLEFHASEIHSGLGPWKGIKNRKEIIKRVLRSLTDQYSKTTAFACAVHKPCCATKDPVEYAFEDICSRFQMFLDRIYHQTREKEKGLIILD
;
A
#
# COMPACT_ATOMS: atom_id res chain seq x y z
N MET A 1 8.89 13.34 -9.27
CA MET A 1 8.21 13.45 -7.95
C MET A 1 7.76 12.08 -7.50
N TYR A 2 7.76 11.79 -6.19
CA TYR A 2 7.30 10.52 -5.63
C TYR A 2 5.97 10.68 -4.90
N PHE A 3 5.03 9.76 -5.14
CA PHE A 3 3.79 9.63 -4.38
C PHE A 3 3.92 8.46 -3.42
N LEU A 4 3.60 8.69 -2.16
CA LEU A 4 3.48 7.65 -1.14
C LEU A 4 2.00 7.52 -0.77
N TYR A 5 1.36 6.47 -1.24
CA TYR A 5 -0.01 6.10 -0.89
C TYR A 5 0.03 5.27 0.38
N LEU A 6 -0.68 5.69 1.41
CA LEU A 6 -0.75 5.02 2.70
C LEU A 6 -2.17 4.62 3.03
N ASP A 7 -2.29 3.46 3.65
CA ASP A 7 -3.52 2.92 4.20
C ASP A 7 -3.23 2.23 5.53
N ASP A 8 -4.21 2.17 6.42
CA ASP A 8 -4.07 1.55 7.72
C ASP A 8 -4.77 0.18 7.82
N SER A 9 -4.29 -0.62 8.74
CA SER A 9 -4.89 -1.89 9.11
C SER A 9 -4.86 -2.07 10.61
N GLY A 10 -6.01 -2.41 11.16
CA GLY A 10 -6.22 -2.56 12.59
C GLY A 10 -6.76 -1.29 13.24
N SER A 11 -7.88 -1.41 13.93
CA SER A 11 -8.50 -0.28 14.64
C SER A 11 -7.76 0.05 15.93
N VAL A 12 -7.44 1.32 16.14
CA VAL A 12 -6.86 1.80 17.41
C VAL A 12 -7.81 1.56 18.58
N LEU A 13 -9.11 1.70 18.33
CA LEU A 13 -10.16 1.53 19.35
C LEU A 13 -10.46 0.06 19.69
N ASN A 14 -10.07 -0.88 18.82
CA ASN A 14 -10.30 -2.29 19.05
C ASN A 14 -9.23 -2.86 20.01
N THR A 15 -9.60 -3.09 21.25
CA THR A 15 -8.71 -3.62 22.31
C THR A 15 -8.34 -5.08 22.12
N THR A 16 -9.04 -5.83 21.27
CA THR A 16 -8.72 -7.23 20.97
C THR A 16 -7.59 -7.36 19.94
N GLU A 17 -7.36 -6.33 19.15
CA GLU A 17 -6.25 -6.26 18.22
C GLU A 17 -5.03 -5.63 18.90
N HIS A 18 -3.95 -6.37 18.98
CA HIS A 18 -2.73 -5.90 19.63
C HIS A 18 -1.83 -5.03 18.76
N HIS A 19 -2.09 -4.98 17.46
CA HIS A 19 -1.25 -4.24 16.52
C HIS A 19 -2.08 -3.21 15.74
N PHE A 20 -1.45 -2.08 15.47
CA PHE A 20 -1.84 -1.13 14.45
C PHE A 20 -0.77 -1.14 13.36
N VAL A 21 -1.15 -1.21 12.10
CA VAL A 21 -0.22 -1.22 10.98
C VAL A 21 -0.57 -0.08 10.04
N LEU A 22 0.40 0.76 9.75
CA LEU A 22 0.32 1.73 8.65
C LEU A 22 1.27 1.25 7.56
N GLY A 23 0.75 1.12 6.35
CA GLY A 23 1.53 0.62 5.22
C GLY A 23 1.20 1.33 3.93
N GLY A 24 2.07 1.21 2.95
CA GLY A 24 1.79 1.81 1.65
C GLY A 24 2.86 1.60 0.60
N VAL A 25 2.60 2.20 -0.54
CA VAL A 25 3.41 2.05 -1.74
C VAL A 25 3.87 3.41 -2.23
N CYS A 26 5.18 3.53 -2.39
CA CYS A 26 5.81 4.69 -2.99
C CYS A 26 6.10 4.42 -4.46
N VAL A 27 5.66 5.32 -5.33
CA VAL A 27 5.83 5.23 -6.78
C VAL A 27 6.23 6.60 -7.36
N HIS A 28 7.15 6.60 -8.32
CA HIS A 28 7.49 7.82 -9.06
C HIS A 28 6.35 8.22 -10.01
N ASP A 29 6.07 9.51 -10.14
CA ASP A 29 4.96 10.05 -10.96
C ASP A 29 4.92 9.48 -12.39
N SER A 30 6.09 9.35 -13.03
CA SER A 30 6.20 8.75 -14.37
C SER A 30 5.82 7.27 -14.45
N LYS A 31 5.63 6.60 -13.29
CA LYS A 31 5.32 5.17 -13.21
C LYS A 31 3.91 4.87 -12.77
N VAL A 32 3.19 5.85 -12.22
CA VAL A 32 1.79 5.70 -11.79
C VAL A 32 0.90 5.14 -12.89
N TYR A 33 1.06 5.64 -14.12
CA TYR A 33 0.30 5.18 -15.28
C TYR A 33 0.45 3.67 -15.52
N TYR A 34 1.67 3.14 -15.44
CA TYR A 34 1.93 1.73 -15.71
C TYR A 34 1.37 0.82 -14.62
N LEU A 35 1.49 1.25 -13.34
CA LEU A 35 0.91 0.52 -12.22
C LEU A 35 -0.61 0.47 -12.34
N ARG A 36 -1.24 1.62 -12.59
CA ARG A 36 -2.69 1.72 -12.80
C ARG A 36 -3.13 0.82 -13.96
N LYS A 37 -2.51 0.98 -15.13
CA LYS A 37 -2.84 0.17 -16.32
C LYS A 37 -2.80 -1.33 -16.03
N TYR A 38 -1.78 -1.79 -15.31
CA TYR A 38 -1.67 -3.19 -14.95
C TYR A 38 -2.84 -3.65 -14.06
N LEU A 39 -3.22 -2.85 -13.07
CA LEU A 39 -4.33 -3.17 -12.17
C LEU A 39 -5.67 -3.12 -12.89
N ASP A 40 -5.88 -2.15 -13.78
CA ASP A 40 -7.10 -2.03 -14.62
C ASP A 40 -7.23 -3.24 -15.54
N GLU A 41 -6.16 -3.65 -16.24
CA GLU A 41 -6.14 -4.86 -17.07
C GLU A 41 -6.45 -6.11 -16.26
N TYR A 42 -5.92 -6.20 -15.05
CA TYR A 42 -6.19 -7.34 -14.16
C TYR A 42 -7.63 -7.32 -13.62
N ALA A 43 -8.19 -6.17 -13.29
CA ALA A 43 -9.60 -6.03 -12.95
C ALA A 43 -10.51 -6.45 -14.12
N GLN A 44 -10.16 -6.07 -15.34
CA GLN A 44 -10.87 -6.48 -16.55
C GLN A 44 -10.84 -8.00 -16.78
N GLU A 45 -9.73 -8.68 -16.49
CA GLU A 45 -9.64 -10.15 -16.55
C GLU A 45 -10.55 -10.84 -15.52
N LEU A 46 -10.66 -10.27 -14.32
CA LEU A 46 -11.41 -10.86 -13.22
C LEU A 46 -12.91 -10.55 -13.27
N SER A 47 -13.27 -9.37 -13.73
CA SER A 47 -14.65 -8.87 -13.79
C SER A 47 -14.90 -8.10 -15.10
N PRO A 48 -15.03 -8.80 -16.25
CA PRO A 48 -15.19 -8.14 -17.55
C PRO A 48 -16.40 -7.23 -17.67
N GLU A 49 -17.47 -7.54 -16.91
CA GLU A 49 -18.73 -6.78 -16.98
C GLU A 49 -18.70 -5.49 -16.13
N SER A 50 -17.86 -5.44 -15.09
CA SER A 50 -17.81 -4.30 -14.17
C SER A 50 -16.41 -4.14 -13.54
N PRO A 51 -15.36 -3.93 -14.32
CA PRO A 51 -13.99 -3.85 -13.81
C PRO A 51 -13.77 -2.64 -12.90
N ASP A 52 -14.44 -1.52 -13.19
CA ASP A 52 -14.30 -0.26 -12.44
C ASP A 52 -14.86 -0.33 -11.00
N THR A 53 -15.66 -1.36 -10.70
CA THR A 53 -16.21 -1.58 -9.36
C THR A 53 -15.38 -2.57 -8.53
N LEU A 54 -14.33 -3.13 -9.12
CA LEU A 54 -13.52 -4.15 -8.47
C LEU A 54 -12.36 -3.50 -7.70
N GLU A 55 -12.49 -3.47 -6.39
CA GLU A 55 -11.41 -3.02 -5.49
C GLU A 55 -10.59 -4.20 -4.97
N PHE A 56 -9.26 -4.05 -4.96
CA PHE A 56 -8.34 -5.11 -4.52
C PHE A 56 -8.09 -5.07 -3.00
N HIS A 57 -9.16 -5.11 -2.20
CA HIS A 57 -9.06 -5.22 -0.74
C HIS A 57 -8.56 -6.61 -0.33
N ALA A 58 -7.35 -6.69 0.20
CA ALA A 58 -6.71 -7.97 0.55
C ALA A 58 -7.53 -8.79 1.57
N SER A 59 -8.17 -8.13 2.54
CA SER A 59 -9.04 -8.76 3.53
C SER A 59 -10.30 -9.37 2.92
N GLU A 60 -10.95 -8.67 1.99
CA GLU A 60 -12.14 -9.15 1.27
C GLU A 60 -11.79 -10.29 0.32
N ILE A 61 -10.69 -10.14 -0.43
CA ILE A 61 -10.16 -11.19 -1.30
C ILE A 61 -9.90 -12.46 -0.46
N HIS A 62 -9.19 -12.32 0.66
CA HIS A 62 -8.86 -13.45 1.52
C HIS A 62 -10.12 -14.14 2.07
N SER A 63 -11.08 -13.35 2.56
CA SER A 63 -12.32 -13.83 3.17
C SER A 63 -13.35 -14.31 2.14
N GLY A 64 -13.23 -13.87 0.88
CA GLY A 64 -14.21 -14.15 -0.18
C GLY A 64 -15.51 -13.41 -0.01
N LEU A 65 -15.45 -12.18 0.44
CA LEU A 65 -16.58 -11.29 0.61
C LEU A 65 -16.85 -10.47 -0.68
N GLY A 66 -18.06 -9.93 -0.78
CA GLY A 66 -18.45 -9.06 -1.90
C GLY A 66 -18.22 -9.71 -3.26
N PRO A 67 -17.55 -9.03 -4.20
CA PRO A 67 -17.28 -9.52 -5.55
C PRO A 67 -16.38 -10.78 -5.58
N TRP A 68 -15.71 -11.06 -4.48
CA TRP A 68 -14.77 -12.20 -4.35
C TRP A 68 -15.45 -13.52 -3.94
N LYS A 69 -16.78 -13.50 -3.77
CA LYS A 69 -17.56 -14.68 -3.40
C LYS A 69 -17.55 -15.72 -4.54
N GLY A 70 -17.16 -16.96 -4.19
CA GLY A 70 -17.10 -18.06 -5.16
C GLY A 70 -15.84 -18.09 -6.02
N ILE A 71 -14.98 -17.08 -5.97
CA ILE A 71 -13.71 -17.08 -6.70
C ILE A 71 -12.73 -18.05 -6.03
N LYS A 72 -12.18 -18.95 -6.85
CA LYS A 72 -11.13 -19.90 -6.45
C LYS A 72 -9.76 -19.20 -6.54
N ASN A 73 -8.76 -19.74 -5.83
CA ASN A 73 -7.36 -19.28 -5.90
C ASN A 73 -7.13 -17.82 -5.47
N ARG A 74 -7.95 -17.32 -4.54
CA ARG A 74 -7.87 -15.94 -4.02
C ARG A 74 -6.47 -15.51 -3.55
N LYS A 75 -5.68 -16.46 -2.97
CA LYS A 75 -4.29 -16.20 -2.58
C LYS A 75 -3.40 -15.83 -3.77
N GLU A 76 -3.64 -16.41 -4.94
CA GLU A 76 -2.86 -16.08 -6.14
C GLU A 76 -3.23 -14.70 -6.68
N ILE A 77 -4.48 -14.24 -6.50
CA ILE A 77 -4.90 -12.88 -6.82
C ILE A 77 -4.08 -11.88 -5.99
N ILE A 78 -4.04 -12.05 -4.66
CA ILE A 78 -3.25 -11.20 -3.77
C ILE A 78 -1.77 -11.19 -4.19
N LYS A 79 -1.21 -12.38 -4.44
CA LYS A 79 0.18 -12.48 -4.88
C LYS A 79 0.43 -11.78 -6.23
N ARG A 80 -0.50 -11.85 -7.17
CA ARG A 80 -0.38 -11.18 -8.47
C ARG A 80 -0.41 -9.66 -8.31
N VAL A 81 -1.30 -9.12 -7.47
CA VAL A 81 -1.31 -7.70 -7.13
C VAL A 81 0.02 -7.29 -6.48
N LEU A 82 0.53 -8.06 -5.52
CA LEU A 82 1.82 -7.76 -4.89
C LEU A 82 3.00 -7.84 -5.87
N ARG A 83 2.97 -8.77 -6.83
CA ARG A 83 4.00 -8.86 -7.87
C ARG A 83 4.03 -7.65 -8.80
N SER A 84 2.89 -6.97 -9.03
CA SER A 84 2.86 -5.74 -9.82
C SER A 84 3.74 -4.63 -9.23
N LEU A 85 3.94 -4.66 -7.91
CA LEU A 85 4.80 -3.71 -7.21
C LEU A 85 6.30 -3.93 -7.51
N THR A 86 6.68 -5.14 -7.91
CA THR A 86 8.07 -5.50 -8.21
C THR A 86 8.39 -5.50 -9.69
N ASP A 87 7.40 -5.21 -10.53
CA ASP A 87 7.59 -5.13 -11.98
C ASP A 87 8.60 -4.05 -12.34
N GLN A 88 9.43 -4.34 -13.34
CA GLN A 88 10.46 -3.41 -13.82
C GLN A 88 9.90 -2.07 -14.32
N TYR A 89 8.62 -2.04 -14.70
CA TYR A 89 7.96 -0.82 -15.18
C TYR A 89 7.41 0.03 -14.05
N SER A 90 6.94 -0.58 -12.96
CA SER A 90 6.39 0.15 -11.81
C SER A 90 7.49 0.66 -10.85
N LYS A 91 8.50 -0.16 -10.57
CA LYS A 91 9.63 0.16 -9.65
C LYS A 91 9.15 0.88 -8.40
N THR A 92 8.29 0.22 -7.65
CA THR A 92 7.73 0.77 -6.42
C THR A 92 8.59 0.42 -5.20
N THR A 93 8.39 1.14 -4.11
CA THR A 93 8.98 0.82 -2.81
C THR A 93 7.85 0.73 -1.79
N ALA A 94 7.76 -0.39 -1.07
CA ALA A 94 6.79 -0.54 0.00
C ALA A 94 7.36 0.01 1.31
N PHE A 95 6.50 0.70 2.07
CA PHE A 95 6.75 1.14 3.43
C PHE A 95 5.72 0.49 4.35
N ALA A 96 6.13 0.10 5.54
CA ALA A 96 5.23 -0.38 6.57
C ALA A 96 5.80 -0.13 7.96
N CYS A 97 4.92 0.24 8.88
CA CYS A 97 5.20 0.33 10.30
C CYS A 97 4.13 -0.44 11.06
N ALA A 98 4.53 -1.44 11.85
CA ALA A 98 3.64 -2.19 12.72
C ALA A 98 3.93 -1.80 14.17
N VAL A 99 2.92 -1.25 14.84
CA VAL A 99 3.00 -0.77 16.21
C VAL A 99 2.26 -1.73 17.13
N HIS A 100 2.95 -2.26 18.14
CA HIS A 100 2.34 -3.05 19.20
C HIS A 100 1.68 -2.12 20.22
N LYS A 101 0.36 -1.98 20.17
CA LYS A 101 -0.41 -1.00 20.96
C LYS A 101 -0.13 -1.04 22.47
N PRO A 102 -0.04 -2.22 23.14
CA PRO A 102 0.29 -2.26 24.56
C PRO A 102 1.64 -1.63 24.94
N CYS A 103 2.58 -1.53 24.00
CA CYS A 103 3.88 -0.90 24.23
C CYS A 103 3.86 0.62 24.02
N CYS A 104 2.78 1.17 23.46
CA CYS A 104 2.63 2.60 23.19
C CYS A 104 1.84 3.31 24.31
N ALA A 105 2.26 3.15 25.57
CA ALA A 105 1.53 3.69 26.72
C ALA A 105 1.44 5.23 26.77
N THR A 106 2.31 5.95 26.05
CA THR A 106 2.44 7.41 26.14
C THR A 106 2.21 8.14 24.83
N LYS A 107 2.09 7.43 23.71
CA LYS A 107 1.92 8.02 22.37
C LYS A 107 0.83 7.29 21.58
N ASP A 108 0.06 8.03 20.80
CA ASP A 108 -0.91 7.46 19.88
C ASP A 108 -0.19 6.54 18.86
N PRO A 109 -0.62 5.27 18.71
CA PRO A 109 -0.04 4.35 17.74
C PRO A 109 -0.09 4.86 16.29
N VAL A 110 -1.13 5.62 15.92
CA VAL A 110 -1.25 6.23 14.58
C VAL A 110 -0.17 7.28 14.38
N GLU A 111 -0.03 8.20 15.34
CA GLU A 111 0.98 9.25 15.30
C GLU A 111 2.39 8.64 15.22
N TYR A 112 2.65 7.60 16.02
CA TYR A 112 3.94 6.92 16.01
C TYR A 112 4.24 6.29 14.64
N ALA A 113 3.28 5.54 14.07
CA ALA A 113 3.44 4.88 12.78
C ALA A 113 3.65 5.88 11.65
N PHE A 114 2.87 6.98 11.68
CA PHE A 114 2.96 8.03 10.67
C PHE A 114 4.31 8.75 10.70
N GLU A 115 4.79 9.15 11.88
CA GLU A 115 6.11 9.77 12.02
C GLU A 115 7.25 8.86 11.55
N ASP A 116 7.20 7.57 11.90
CA ASP A 116 8.20 6.59 11.46
C ASP A 116 8.22 6.47 9.93
N ILE A 117 7.06 6.35 9.30
CA ILE A 117 6.95 6.27 7.84
C ILE A 117 7.41 7.57 7.17
N CYS A 118 7.01 8.75 7.69
CA CYS A 118 7.45 10.03 7.16
C CYS A 118 8.99 10.17 7.21
N SER A 119 9.58 9.77 8.32
CA SER A 119 11.04 9.78 8.50
C SER A 119 11.74 8.87 7.49
N ARG A 120 11.25 7.65 7.31
CA ARG A 120 11.79 6.70 6.32
C ARG A 120 11.59 7.17 4.89
N PHE A 121 10.46 7.81 4.60
CA PHE A 121 10.20 8.38 3.28
C PHE A 121 11.16 9.53 2.97
N GLN A 122 11.42 10.41 3.96
CA GLN A 122 12.43 11.45 3.80
C GLN A 122 13.83 10.85 3.54
N MET A 123 14.24 9.83 4.32
CA MET A 123 15.51 9.13 4.10
C MET A 123 15.58 8.48 2.71
N PHE A 124 14.46 7.98 2.20
CA PHE A 124 14.38 7.44 0.85
C PHE A 124 14.64 8.52 -0.20
N LEU A 125 14.01 9.70 -0.09
CA LEU A 125 14.22 10.83 -1.00
C LEU A 125 15.67 11.35 -0.95
N ASP A 126 16.25 11.43 0.24
CA ASP A 126 17.65 11.82 0.42
C ASP A 126 18.59 10.82 -0.26
N ARG A 127 18.31 9.51 -0.15
CA ARG A 127 19.08 8.47 -0.84
C ARG A 127 18.99 8.64 -2.37
N ILE A 128 17.79 8.91 -2.91
CA ILE A 128 17.62 9.18 -4.34
C ILE A 128 18.48 10.39 -4.76
N TYR A 129 18.43 11.48 -3.99
CA TYR A 129 19.26 12.65 -4.25
C TYR A 129 20.76 12.32 -4.24
N HIS A 130 21.23 11.53 -3.29
CA HIS A 130 22.64 11.13 -3.24
C HIS A 130 23.07 10.29 -4.46
N GLN A 131 22.15 9.47 -4.99
CA GLN A 131 22.41 8.60 -6.14
C GLN A 131 22.33 9.33 -7.48
N THR A 132 21.33 10.21 -7.65
CA THR A 132 21.03 10.84 -8.94
C THR A 132 21.51 12.29 -9.04
N ARG A 133 21.76 12.95 -7.90
CA ARG A 133 21.97 14.39 -7.77
C ARG A 133 20.77 15.24 -8.20
N GLU A 134 19.62 14.62 -8.42
CA GLU A 134 18.35 15.28 -8.71
C GLU A 134 17.51 15.39 -7.45
N LYS A 135 17.01 16.61 -7.16
CA LYS A 135 16.18 16.85 -5.98
C LYS A 135 14.74 16.48 -6.28
N GLU A 136 14.31 15.38 -5.71
CA GLU A 136 12.94 14.89 -5.82
C GLU A 136 12.06 15.44 -4.69
N LYS A 137 10.77 15.65 -5.01
CA LYS A 137 9.73 15.96 -4.04
C LYS A 137 8.90 14.73 -3.73
N GLY A 138 8.38 14.64 -2.51
CA GLY A 138 7.44 13.61 -2.09
C GLY A 138 6.08 14.22 -1.75
N LEU A 139 5.02 13.49 -2.08
CA LEU A 139 3.65 13.75 -1.64
C LEU A 139 3.12 12.50 -0.96
N ILE A 140 2.57 12.67 0.25
CA ILE A 140 1.90 11.59 0.99
C ILE A 140 0.41 11.72 0.76
N ILE A 141 -0.23 10.61 0.41
CA ILE A 141 -1.66 10.48 0.17
C ILE A 141 -2.17 9.44 1.17
N LEU A 142 -3.11 9.84 2.02
CA LEU A 142 -3.78 8.98 2.99
C LEU A 142 -5.19 8.69 2.49
N ASP A 143 -5.63 7.45 2.61
CA ASP A 143 -7.03 7.06 2.40
C ASP A 143 -7.80 7.17 3.73
#